data_ab95abef3a78d83995a3f5ee35d3e372
#
_entry.id   ab95abef3a78d83995a3f5ee35d3e372
#
_cell.length_a   1.000
_cell.length_b   1.000
_cell.length_c   1.000
_cell.angle_alpha   90.00
_cell.angle_beta   90.00
_cell.angle_gamma   90.00
#
_symmetry.space_group_name_H-M   'P 1'
#
loop_
_entity.id
_entity.type
_entity.pdbx_description
1 polymer ?
#
loop_
_entity_poly.entity_id
_entity_poly.type
_entity_poly.pdbx_seq_one_letter_code
_entity_poly.pdbx_strand_id
1 'polypeptide(L)' 'RGERVVEALERVQTLVDDALMVGVGSVTILHGKGTGALKEEVRRYLRSLPQVASAVDDHPDRGGSGITVVTFRD' A
#
# COMPACT_ATOMS: atom_id res chain seq x y z
N ARG A 1 9.89 16.29 5.04
CA ARG A 1 10.12 15.04 4.32
C ARG A 1 9.64 13.85 5.11
N GLY A 2 10.13 13.70 6.33
CA GLY A 2 9.61 12.69 7.22
C GLY A 2 8.12 12.82 7.43
N GLU A 3 7.62 14.04 7.43
CA GLU A 3 6.20 14.32 7.57
C GLU A 3 5.38 13.72 6.44
N ARG A 4 5.88 13.77 5.20
CA ARG A 4 5.17 13.19 4.06
C ARG A 4 5.02 11.70 4.19
N VAL A 5 6.05 11.02 4.69
CA VAL A 5 5.98 9.58 4.89
C VAL A 5 4.96 9.26 5.98
N VAL A 6 4.99 10.01 7.09
CA VAL A 6 4.03 9.81 8.18
C VAL A 6 2.60 10.02 7.68
N GLU A 7 2.36 11.11 6.96
CA GLU A 7 1.03 11.41 6.42
C GLU A 7 0.56 10.32 5.47
N ALA A 8 1.47 9.86 4.60
CA ALA A 8 1.14 8.81 3.64
C ALA A 8 0.80 7.51 4.35
N LEU A 9 1.56 7.15 5.38
CA LEU A 9 1.31 5.94 6.16
C LEU A 9 -0.03 6.01 6.89
N GLU A 10 -0.39 7.18 7.40
CA GLU A 10 -1.70 7.36 8.02
C GLU A 10 -2.84 7.14 7.04
N ARG A 11 -2.69 7.65 5.80
CA ARG A 11 -3.68 7.44 4.75
C ARG A 11 -3.77 5.98 4.36
N VAL A 12 -2.64 5.30 4.26
CA VAL A 12 -2.59 3.87 3.94
C VAL A 12 -3.28 3.08 5.05
N GLN A 13 -3.01 3.43 6.30
CA GLN A 13 -3.63 2.78 7.45
C GLN A 13 -5.15 2.91 7.40
N THR A 14 -5.66 4.11 7.13
CA THR A 14 -7.09 4.36 7.02
C THR A 14 -7.69 3.55 5.87
N LEU A 15 -7.03 3.54 4.72
CA LEU A 15 -7.50 2.79 3.57
C LEU A 15 -7.57 1.29 3.87
N VAL A 16 -6.55 0.76 4.51
CA VAL A 16 -6.51 -0.67 4.88
C VAL A 16 -7.61 -1.00 5.89
N ASP A 17 -7.75 -0.17 6.91
CA ASP A 17 -8.78 -0.38 7.94
C ASP A 17 -10.18 -0.38 7.33
N ASP A 18 -10.46 0.58 6.45
CA ASP A 18 -11.74 0.67 5.77
C ASP A 18 -11.97 -0.55 4.86
N ALA A 19 -10.96 -0.95 4.13
CA ALA A 19 -11.05 -2.10 3.24
C ALA A 19 -11.36 -3.38 4.01
N LEU A 20 -10.69 -3.58 5.14
CA LEU A 20 -10.92 -4.75 5.99
C LEU A 20 -12.32 -4.72 6.60
N MET A 21 -12.80 -3.55 6.96
CA MET A 21 -14.14 -3.40 7.53
C MET A 21 -15.22 -3.74 6.50
N VAL A 22 -15.03 -3.29 5.27
CA VAL A 22 -15.98 -3.56 4.18
C VAL A 22 -15.86 -5.00 3.69
N GLY A 23 -14.69 -5.60 3.81
CA GLY A 23 -14.47 -6.99 3.40
C GLY A 23 -14.02 -7.14 1.95
N VAL A 24 -13.39 -6.12 1.36
CA VAL A 24 -12.85 -6.23 0.01
C VAL A 24 -11.58 -7.09 0.01
N GLY A 25 -11.30 -7.76 -1.09
CA GLY A 25 -10.16 -8.67 -1.18
C GLY A 25 -8.83 -8.00 -1.50
N SER A 26 -8.87 -6.80 -2.07
CA SER A 26 -7.65 -6.09 -2.44
C SER A 26 -7.89 -4.60 -2.57
N VAL A 27 -6.79 -3.83 -2.47
CA VAL A 27 -6.82 -2.40 -2.74
C VAL A 27 -5.52 -2.02 -3.49
N THR A 28 -5.55 -0.88 -4.16
CA THR A 28 -4.36 -0.33 -4.80
C THR A 28 -3.96 0.96 -4.12
N ILE A 29 -2.65 1.16 -4.00
CA ILE A 29 -2.09 2.35 -3.36
C ILE A 29 -1.19 3.06 -4.36
N LEU A 30 -1.54 4.30 -4.69
CA LEU A 30 -0.73 5.12 -5.57
C LEU A 30 0.26 5.93 -4.74
N HIS A 31 1.53 5.57 -4.81
CA HIS A 31 2.59 6.30 -4.11
C HIS A 31 3.55 6.98 -5.07
N GLY A 32 3.43 6.70 -6.36
CA GLY A 32 4.33 7.23 -7.38
C GLY A 32 5.65 6.48 -7.39
N LYS A 33 6.48 6.82 -8.36
CA LYS A 33 7.79 6.17 -8.52
C LYS A 33 8.86 6.85 -7.68
N GLY A 34 8.97 8.17 -7.80
CA GLY A 34 9.90 8.98 -7.01
C GLY A 34 11.27 8.34 -6.79
N THR A 35 11.79 8.43 -5.58
CA THR A 35 13.05 7.80 -5.18
C THR A 35 12.87 6.37 -4.70
N GLY A 36 11.64 5.92 -4.56
CA GLY A 36 11.34 4.61 -3.98
C GLY A 36 11.25 4.59 -2.47
N ALA A 37 11.62 5.66 -1.80
CA ALA A 37 11.61 5.70 -0.33
C ALA A 37 10.20 5.54 0.23
N LEU A 38 9.23 6.26 -0.33
CA LEU A 38 7.85 6.17 0.13
C LEU A 38 7.28 4.77 -0.13
N LYS A 39 7.56 4.22 -1.30
CA LYS A 39 7.14 2.87 -1.65
C LYS A 39 7.67 1.85 -0.65
N GLU A 40 8.94 1.94 -0.29
CA GLU A 40 9.56 1.01 0.66
C GLU A 40 8.91 1.12 2.04
N GLU A 41 8.66 2.33 2.52
CA GLU A 41 8.02 2.52 3.83
C GLU A 41 6.59 2.00 3.83
N VAL A 42 5.84 2.26 2.77
CA VAL A 42 4.48 1.74 2.62
C VAL A 42 4.49 0.21 2.64
N ARG A 43 5.38 -0.40 1.88
CA ARG A 43 5.47 -1.86 1.83
C ARG A 43 5.91 -2.46 3.15
N ARG A 44 6.84 -1.83 3.84
CA ARG A 44 7.28 -2.30 5.16
C ARG A 44 6.10 -2.32 6.11
N TYR A 45 5.32 -1.25 6.12
CA TYR A 45 4.13 -1.17 6.95
C TYR A 45 3.14 -2.28 6.60
N LEU A 46 2.83 -2.44 5.31
CA LEU A 46 1.86 -3.45 4.86
C LEU A 46 2.30 -4.87 5.23
N ARG A 47 3.59 -5.17 5.07
CA ARG A 47 4.11 -6.49 5.38
C ARG A 47 4.09 -6.81 6.87
N SER A 48 3.98 -5.79 7.72
CA SER A 48 3.86 -6.00 9.16
C SER A 48 2.46 -6.39 9.58
N LEU A 49 1.47 -6.26 8.69
CA LEU A 49 0.07 -6.52 9.00
C LEU A 49 -0.27 -7.98 8.69
N PRO A 50 -0.78 -8.72 9.68
CA PRO A 50 -1.11 -10.14 9.46
C PRO A 50 -2.23 -10.36 8.44
N GLN A 51 -3.09 -9.37 8.23
CA GLN A 51 -4.18 -9.47 7.28
C GLN A 51 -3.74 -9.32 5.84
N VAL A 52 -2.51 -8.85 5.60
CA VAL A 52 -1.99 -8.63 4.25
C VAL A 52 -1.30 -9.90 3.75
N ALA A 53 -1.82 -10.47 2.67
CA ALA A 53 -1.22 -11.64 2.05
C ALA A 53 -0.06 -11.24 1.12
N SER A 54 -0.21 -10.14 0.38
CA SER A 54 0.84 -9.67 -0.50
C SER A 54 0.73 -8.17 -0.75
N ALA A 55 1.86 -7.55 -1.10
CA ALA A 55 1.93 -6.15 -1.49
C ALA A 55 2.99 -6.06 -2.58
N VAL A 56 2.56 -5.93 -3.83
CA VAL A 56 3.44 -6.02 -5.00
C VAL A 56 3.15 -4.88 -5.98
N ASP A 57 4.08 -4.67 -6.92
CA ASP A 57 3.87 -3.70 -8.00
C ASP A 57 2.66 -4.09 -8.83
N ASP A 58 1.94 -3.08 -9.33
CA ASP A 58 0.89 -3.33 -10.30
C ASP A 58 1.51 -3.72 -11.64
N HIS A 59 0.65 -4.19 -12.55
CA HIS A 59 1.07 -4.53 -13.89
C HIS A 59 1.70 -3.30 -14.57
N PRO A 60 2.80 -3.49 -15.34
CA PRO A 60 3.48 -2.35 -15.97
C PRO A 60 2.56 -1.45 -16.79
N ASP A 61 1.53 -2.01 -17.39
CA ASP A 61 0.57 -1.25 -18.19
C ASP A 61 -0.41 -0.44 -17.35
N ARG A 62 -0.43 -0.65 -16.04
CA ARG A 62 -1.39 0.00 -15.11
C ARG A 62 -0.75 0.85 -14.05
N GLY A 63 0.52 1.15 -14.19
CA GLY A 63 1.22 1.99 -13.23
C GLY A 63 2.50 1.39 -12.69
N GLY A 64 2.67 0.09 -12.82
CA GLY A 64 3.92 -0.58 -12.49
C GLY A 64 4.41 -0.26 -11.08
N SER A 65 5.64 0.18 -10.97
CA SER A 65 6.28 0.45 -9.69
C SER A 65 5.75 1.68 -8.96
N GLY A 66 4.89 2.47 -9.62
CA GLY A 66 4.25 3.63 -8.99
C GLY A 66 3.01 3.28 -8.18
N ILE A 67 2.54 2.03 -8.27
CA ILE A 67 1.33 1.56 -7.60
C ILE A 67 1.64 0.23 -6.90
N THR A 68 1.18 0.09 -5.68
CA THR A 68 1.26 -1.18 -4.95
C THR A 68 -0.13 -1.80 -4.87
N VAL A 69 -0.24 -3.04 -5.28
CA VAL A 69 -1.47 -3.83 -5.15
C VAL A 69 -1.38 -4.64 -3.87
N VAL A 70 -2.33 -4.42 -2.97
CA VAL A 70 -2.40 -5.09 -1.68
C VAL A 70 -3.49 -6.14 -1.75
N THR A 71 -3.15 -7.39 -1.44
CA THR A 71 -4.13 -8.47 -1.37
C THR A 71 -4.25 -8.92 0.07
N PHE A 72 -5.47 -9.05 0.55
CA PHE A 72 -5.73 -9.44 1.94
C PHE A 72 -5.96 -10.95 2.04
N ARG A 73 -5.66 -11.48 3.21
CA ARG A 73 -5.96 -12.88 3.53
C ARG A 73 -7.46 -13.05 3.74
N ASP A 74 -7.93 -14.20 3.43
CA ASP A 74 -9.35 -14.54 3.66
C ASP A 74 -9.67 -14.77 5.13
#